data_4f5056130e73bad3a254c5b05b231125
#
_entry.id   4f5056130e73bad3a254c5b05b231125
#
_cell.length_a   1.000
_cell.length_b   1.000
_cell.length_c   1.000
_cell.angle_alpha   90.00
_cell.angle_beta   90.00
_cell.angle_gamma   90.00
#
_symmetry.space_group_name_H-M   'P 1'
#
loop_
_entity.id
_entity.type
_entity.pdbx_description
1 polymer ?
#
loop_
_entity_poly.entity_id
_entity_poly.type
_entity_poly.pdbx_seq_one_letter_code
_entity_poly.pdbx_strand_id
1 'polypeptide(L)'
;MCIRDSIYNWNLDEHDNPKVSFYQDKIHAYKGYKWVNPVHEILKYSGGEEHYQATDELIINHYPDQTKSRSSYLPLLELSVKEDPENDRNMHYLGREYMYYGKWNEAITTLKKHLSLKNATWKDERCASMRFIAISYLGLNDIDNAVYWYNEAIKEAPHLRDPLVELALVYYQLEDWEAVIKYCNAALNIPINAKTYINEVFSFDETIDDLLSLAYYNTGN
;
A
#
# COMPACT_ATOMS: atom_id res chain seq x y z
N MET A 1 -1.69 5.79 -30.12
CA MET A 1 -1.53 4.34 -29.85
C MET A 1 -2.25 4.09 -28.55
N CYS A 2 -3.15 3.10 -28.46
CA CYS A 2 -3.97 2.91 -27.27
C CYS A 2 -3.40 1.78 -26.42
N ILE A 3 -3.17 2.03 -25.14
CA ILE A 3 -3.09 0.98 -24.13
C ILE A 3 -4.52 0.65 -23.74
N ARG A 4 -4.81 -0.64 -23.57
CA ARG A 4 -6.04 -1.08 -22.94
C ARG A 4 -5.71 -1.56 -21.54
N ASP A 5 -6.28 -0.88 -20.56
CA ASP A 5 -6.23 -1.34 -19.18
C ASP A 5 -7.26 -2.44 -19.00
N SER A 6 -6.85 -3.51 -18.35
CA SER A 6 -7.69 -4.66 -18.01
C SER A 6 -7.92 -4.69 -16.50
N ILE A 7 -9.05 -5.27 -16.09
CA ILE A 7 -9.27 -5.58 -14.68
C ILE A 7 -8.24 -6.65 -14.27
N TYR A 8 -7.47 -6.35 -13.23
CA TYR A 8 -6.50 -7.25 -12.64
C TYR A 8 -6.96 -7.67 -11.24
N ASN A 9 -7.33 -8.93 -11.12
CA ASN A 9 -7.71 -9.55 -9.86
C ASN A 9 -6.47 -10.09 -9.17
N TRP A 10 -6.06 -9.44 -8.10
CA TRP A 10 -4.84 -9.79 -7.37
C TRP A 10 -5.11 -10.74 -6.22
N ASN A 11 -4.31 -11.81 -6.15
CA ASN A 11 -4.23 -12.74 -5.03
C ASN A 11 -5.61 -13.37 -4.71
N LEU A 12 -6.11 -14.17 -5.64
CA LEU A 12 -7.37 -14.90 -5.48
C LEU A 12 -7.24 -15.95 -4.38
N ASP A 13 -8.31 -16.09 -3.61
CA ASP A 13 -8.48 -17.16 -2.63
C ASP A 13 -8.93 -18.49 -3.28
N GLU A 14 -9.18 -19.51 -2.47
CA GLU A 14 -9.65 -20.83 -2.92
C GLU A 14 -11.07 -20.83 -3.52
N HIS A 15 -11.80 -19.72 -3.37
CA HIS A 15 -13.15 -19.51 -3.92
C HIS A 15 -13.16 -18.52 -5.08
N ASP A 16 -11.99 -18.22 -5.67
CA ASP A 16 -11.79 -17.26 -6.75
C ASP A 16 -12.16 -15.81 -6.41
N ASN A 17 -12.20 -15.44 -5.10
CA ASN A 17 -12.39 -14.07 -4.69
C ASN A 17 -11.04 -13.34 -4.66
N PRO A 18 -10.90 -12.22 -5.37
CA PRO A 18 -9.67 -11.43 -5.34
C PRO A 18 -9.57 -10.62 -4.04
N LYS A 19 -8.38 -10.55 -3.45
CA LYS A 19 -8.11 -9.61 -2.33
C LYS A 19 -8.29 -8.17 -2.77
N VAL A 20 -7.80 -7.84 -3.98
CA VAL A 20 -7.94 -6.51 -4.58
C VAL A 20 -8.16 -6.66 -6.08
N SER A 21 -9.07 -5.84 -6.64
CA SER A 21 -9.27 -5.68 -8.08
C SER A 21 -8.97 -4.24 -8.47
N PHE A 22 -8.20 -4.05 -9.53
CA PHE A 22 -7.84 -2.72 -10.06
C PHE A 22 -7.52 -2.81 -11.56
N TYR A 23 -7.52 -1.66 -12.24
CA TYR A 23 -7.07 -1.59 -13.63
C TYR A 23 -5.56 -1.64 -13.70
N GLN A 24 -5.02 -2.45 -14.61
CA GLN A 24 -3.59 -2.55 -14.85
C GLN A 24 -3.25 -2.67 -16.33
N ASP A 25 -2.18 -1.98 -16.73
CA ASP A 25 -1.60 -2.02 -18.06
C ASP A 25 -1.01 -3.39 -18.37
N LYS A 26 -1.77 -4.24 -19.06
CA LYS A 26 -1.29 -5.57 -19.49
C LYS A 26 -1.34 -5.72 -20.99
N ILE A 27 -2.08 -4.85 -21.69
CA ILE A 27 -2.21 -4.89 -23.14
C ILE A 27 -1.72 -3.56 -23.70
N HIS A 28 -0.67 -3.63 -24.49
CA HIS A 28 -0.07 -2.46 -25.11
C HIS A 28 0.26 -2.71 -26.58
N ALA A 29 0.47 -1.65 -27.32
CA ALA A 29 0.92 -1.76 -28.69
C ALA A 29 2.34 -2.33 -28.77
N TYR A 30 2.64 -3.01 -29.86
CA TYR A 30 3.92 -3.69 -30.08
C TYR A 30 5.12 -2.74 -30.08
N LYS A 31 4.95 -1.50 -30.56
CA LYS A 31 6.04 -0.53 -30.73
C LYS A 31 5.97 0.60 -29.72
N GLY A 32 7.13 1.05 -29.25
CA GLY A 32 7.28 2.23 -28.40
C GLY A 32 7.16 1.95 -26.90
N TYR A 33 6.85 0.72 -26.52
CA TYR A 33 6.74 0.28 -25.13
C TYR A 33 7.89 -0.63 -24.74
N LYS A 34 8.33 -0.51 -23.50
CA LYS A 34 9.26 -1.46 -22.87
C LYS A 34 8.96 -1.59 -21.38
N TRP A 35 9.16 -2.78 -20.85
CA TRP A 35 9.17 -3.00 -19.41
C TRP A 35 10.44 -2.42 -18.80
N VAL A 36 10.30 -1.70 -17.70
CA VAL A 36 11.41 -1.12 -16.93
C VAL A 36 11.26 -1.52 -15.46
N ASN A 37 12.34 -1.40 -14.70
CA ASN A 37 12.58 -1.87 -13.36
C ASN A 37 12.80 -3.40 -13.30
N PRO A 38 13.76 -3.88 -12.49
CA PRO A 38 14.07 -5.30 -12.36
C PRO A 38 13.04 -6.06 -11.50
N VAL A 39 12.25 -5.34 -10.69
CA VAL A 39 11.09 -5.83 -9.94
C VAL A 39 10.01 -4.77 -9.93
N HIS A 40 8.76 -5.18 -9.73
CA HIS A 40 7.60 -4.29 -9.85
C HIS A 40 7.60 -3.54 -11.19
N GLU A 41 7.86 -4.29 -12.25
CA GLU A 41 8.00 -3.78 -13.60
C GLU A 41 6.82 -2.90 -14.00
N ILE A 42 7.12 -1.79 -14.64
CA ILE A 42 6.13 -0.93 -15.26
C ILE A 42 6.38 -0.82 -16.74
N LEU A 43 5.32 -0.57 -17.47
CA LEU A 43 5.37 -0.33 -18.89
C LEU A 43 5.70 1.13 -19.14
N LYS A 44 6.82 1.39 -19.82
CA LYS A 44 7.24 2.76 -20.19
C LYS A 44 7.08 2.98 -21.68
N TYR A 45 6.33 4.02 -22.03
CA TYR A 45 6.21 4.47 -23.42
C TYR A 45 7.30 5.46 -23.78
N SER A 46 7.91 5.29 -24.96
CA SER A 46 8.96 6.17 -25.48
C SER A 46 8.51 6.98 -26.71
N GLY A 47 7.23 6.94 -27.05
CA GLY A 47 6.62 7.70 -28.13
C GLY A 47 6.18 9.10 -27.68
N GLY A 48 5.25 9.70 -28.43
CA GLY A 48 4.64 10.98 -28.10
C GLY A 48 3.58 10.90 -27.02
N GLU A 49 2.38 11.41 -27.31
CA GLU A 49 1.24 11.34 -26.40
C GLU A 49 0.75 9.89 -26.25
N GLU A 50 0.54 9.48 -25.00
CA GLU A 50 0.07 8.14 -24.64
C GLU A 50 -1.45 8.17 -24.45
N HIS A 51 -2.15 7.25 -25.09
CA HIS A 51 -3.60 7.13 -24.98
C HIS A 51 -3.97 5.86 -24.26
N TYR A 52 -4.76 5.99 -23.19
CA TYR A 52 -5.26 4.89 -22.37
C TYR A 52 -6.74 4.62 -22.68
N GLN A 53 -7.10 3.36 -22.65
CA GLN A 53 -8.49 2.93 -22.73
C GLN A 53 -8.70 1.75 -21.77
N ALA A 54 -9.55 1.95 -20.77
CA ALA A 54 -9.96 0.88 -19.87
C ALA A 54 -11.05 0.00 -20.51
N THR A 55 -11.07 -1.28 -20.15
CA THR A 55 -12.11 -2.22 -20.55
C THR A 55 -12.42 -3.21 -19.42
N ASP A 56 -13.71 -3.40 -19.16
CA ASP A 56 -14.20 -4.40 -18.20
C ASP A 56 -14.39 -5.79 -18.87
N GLU A 57 -14.21 -5.87 -20.19
CA GLU A 57 -14.36 -7.11 -20.95
C GLU A 57 -13.20 -8.08 -20.77
N LEU A 58 -12.06 -7.58 -20.29
CA LEU A 58 -10.87 -8.39 -20.04
C LEU A 58 -10.54 -8.41 -18.56
N ILE A 59 -10.58 -9.60 -17.98
CA ILE A 59 -10.23 -9.86 -16.59
C ILE A 59 -9.01 -10.77 -16.55
N ILE A 60 -7.98 -10.34 -15.80
CA ILE A 60 -6.79 -11.14 -15.57
C ILE A 60 -6.78 -11.58 -14.10
N ASN A 61 -6.87 -12.87 -13.86
CA ASN A 61 -6.83 -13.46 -12.54
C ASN A 61 -5.40 -13.87 -12.17
N HIS A 62 -4.89 -13.36 -11.05
CA HIS A 62 -3.58 -13.68 -10.51
C HIS A 62 -3.70 -14.66 -9.34
N TYR A 63 -3.33 -15.90 -9.59
CA TYR A 63 -3.20 -16.93 -8.55
C TYR A 63 -1.79 -16.89 -7.97
N PRO A 64 -1.63 -16.70 -6.65
CA PRO A 64 -0.33 -16.62 -6.03
C PRO A 64 0.40 -17.97 -6.08
N ASP A 65 1.62 -17.98 -6.56
CA ASP A 65 2.49 -19.14 -6.46
C ASP A 65 3.16 -19.16 -5.08
N GLN A 66 2.62 -19.97 -4.18
CA GLN A 66 3.11 -20.12 -2.81
C GLN A 66 4.50 -20.74 -2.71
N THR A 67 5.00 -21.36 -3.79
CA THR A 67 6.33 -22.00 -3.82
C THR A 67 7.43 -21.02 -4.26
N LYS A 68 7.05 -19.87 -4.82
CA LYS A 68 8.02 -18.91 -5.35
C LYS A 68 8.69 -18.12 -4.22
N SER A 69 10.01 -18.28 -4.13
CA SER A 69 10.82 -17.50 -3.20
C SER A 69 10.85 -16.02 -3.59
N ARG A 70 10.71 -15.14 -2.59
CA ARG A 70 10.90 -13.68 -2.73
C ARG A 70 12.34 -13.24 -2.47
N SER A 71 13.28 -14.17 -2.24
CA SER A 71 14.64 -13.84 -1.81
C SER A 71 15.43 -12.93 -2.77
N SER A 72 15.04 -12.90 -4.05
CA SER A 72 15.66 -12.02 -5.06
C SER A 72 15.14 -10.59 -5.06
N TYR A 73 14.00 -10.29 -4.38
CA TYR A 73 13.38 -8.97 -4.44
C TYR A 73 14.24 -7.91 -3.77
N LEU A 74 14.69 -8.15 -2.55
CA LEU A 74 15.47 -7.16 -1.80
C LEU A 74 16.78 -6.77 -2.52
N PRO A 75 17.65 -7.71 -2.96
CA PRO A 75 18.87 -7.34 -3.70
C PRO A 75 18.59 -6.57 -5.00
N LEU A 76 17.51 -6.91 -5.70
CA LEU A 76 17.14 -6.22 -6.95
C LEU A 76 16.61 -4.81 -6.70
N LEU A 77 15.89 -4.59 -5.60
CA LEU A 77 15.45 -3.24 -5.20
C LEU A 77 16.63 -2.38 -4.72
N GLU A 78 17.56 -2.96 -3.96
CA GLU A 78 18.80 -2.28 -3.56
C GLU A 78 19.61 -1.85 -4.79
N LEU A 79 19.71 -2.72 -5.81
CA LEU A 79 20.36 -2.38 -7.08
C LEU A 79 19.61 -1.27 -7.80
N SER A 80 18.27 -1.36 -7.91
CA SER A 80 17.45 -0.35 -8.59
C SER A 80 17.60 1.04 -8.00
N VAL A 81 17.58 1.13 -6.66
CA VAL A 81 17.77 2.41 -5.94
C VAL A 81 19.21 2.92 -6.07
N LYS A 82 20.20 2.02 -6.17
CA LYS A 82 21.59 2.41 -6.41
C LYS A 82 21.78 2.97 -7.81
N GLU A 83 21.11 2.41 -8.82
CA GLU A 83 21.18 2.85 -10.22
C GLU A 83 20.38 4.14 -10.45
N ASP A 84 19.23 4.32 -9.80
CA ASP A 84 18.39 5.51 -9.88
C ASP A 84 17.87 5.91 -8.48
N PRO A 85 18.67 6.68 -7.72
CA PRO A 85 18.33 7.06 -6.35
C PRO A 85 17.21 8.12 -6.26
N GLU A 86 16.80 8.71 -7.37
CA GLU A 86 15.69 9.67 -7.46
C GLU A 86 14.37 9.00 -7.89
N ASN A 87 14.36 7.70 -8.14
CA ASN A 87 13.16 6.95 -8.47
C ASN A 87 12.32 6.71 -7.22
N ASP A 88 11.24 7.47 -7.07
CA ASP A 88 10.33 7.43 -5.92
C ASP A 88 9.70 6.05 -5.75
N ARG A 89 9.21 5.46 -6.82
CA ARG A 89 8.59 4.14 -6.79
C ARG A 89 9.55 3.05 -6.28
N ASN A 90 10.78 3.00 -6.81
CA ASN A 90 11.78 2.02 -6.35
C ASN A 90 12.18 2.27 -4.89
N MET A 91 12.26 3.53 -4.48
CA MET A 91 12.55 3.92 -3.11
C MET A 91 11.44 3.48 -2.14
N HIS A 92 10.16 3.68 -2.51
CA HIS A 92 9.00 3.20 -1.75
C HIS A 92 9.04 1.68 -1.59
N TYR A 93 9.21 0.93 -2.70
CA TYR A 93 9.25 -0.53 -2.65
C TYR A 93 10.44 -1.08 -1.85
N LEU A 94 11.62 -0.45 -1.95
CA LEU A 94 12.77 -0.85 -1.14
C LEU A 94 12.50 -0.69 0.35
N GLY A 95 11.93 0.46 0.75
CA GLY A 95 11.59 0.70 2.15
C GLY A 95 10.56 -0.29 2.68
N ARG A 96 9.53 -0.60 1.88
CA ARG A 96 8.53 -1.62 2.19
C ARG A 96 9.16 -3.02 2.32
N GLU A 97 10.05 -3.38 1.43
CA GLU A 97 10.71 -4.69 1.48
C GLU A 97 11.62 -4.81 2.71
N TYR A 98 12.36 -3.76 3.08
CA TYR A 98 13.10 -3.73 4.35
C TYR A 98 12.19 -3.96 5.55
N MET A 99 11.00 -3.35 5.59
CA MET A 99 10.00 -3.55 6.64
C MET A 99 9.57 -5.04 6.71
N TYR A 100 9.26 -5.67 5.58
CA TYR A 100 8.88 -7.10 5.54
C TYR A 100 10.00 -8.03 6.02
N TYR A 101 11.26 -7.64 5.88
CA TYR A 101 12.41 -8.37 6.41
C TYR A 101 12.76 -8.03 7.87
N GLY A 102 11.97 -7.19 8.54
CA GLY A 102 12.25 -6.74 9.92
C GLY A 102 13.47 -5.83 10.05
N LYS A 103 13.95 -5.28 8.93
CA LYS A 103 15.05 -4.31 8.89
C LYS A 103 14.50 -2.91 9.16
N TRP A 104 14.04 -2.70 10.40
CA TRP A 104 13.23 -1.55 10.78
C TRP A 104 13.93 -0.21 10.54
N ASN A 105 15.21 -0.09 10.90
CA ASN A 105 15.96 1.16 10.75
C ASN A 105 16.21 1.51 9.27
N GLU A 106 16.53 0.51 8.46
CA GLU A 106 16.70 0.66 7.01
C GLU A 106 15.37 1.05 6.35
N ALA A 107 14.26 0.44 6.77
CA ALA A 107 12.93 0.78 6.30
C ALA A 107 12.59 2.24 6.60
N ILE A 108 12.73 2.67 7.85
CA ILE A 108 12.47 4.05 8.29
C ILE A 108 13.32 5.05 7.49
N THR A 109 14.62 4.77 7.36
CA THR A 109 15.54 5.67 6.65
C THR A 109 15.17 5.79 5.16
N THR A 110 14.90 4.65 4.51
CA THR A 110 14.57 4.59 3.09
C THR A 110 13.22 5.25 2.79
N LEU A 111 12.20 4.98 3.61
CA LEU A 111 10.87 5.57 3.42
C LEU A 111 10.87 7.08 3.71
N LYS A 112 11.62 7.56 4.69
CA LYS A 112 11.82 9.00 4.92
C LYS A 112 12.50 9.66 3.71
N LYS A 113 13.47 8.97 3.09
CA LYS A 113 14.08 9.45 1.85
C LYS A 113 13.06 9.51 0.72
N HIS A 114 12.22 8.47 0.53
CA HIS A 114 11.11 8.49 -0.44
C HIS A 114 10.25 9.75 -0.25
N LEU A 115 9.81 10.03 0.98
CA LEU A 115 8.96 11.19 1.28
C LEU A 115 9.62 12.53 0.98
N SER A 116 10.95 12.59 0.91
CA SER A 116 11.72 13.80 0.57
C SER A 116 11.96 14.00 -0.93
N LEU A 117 11.69 13.00 -1.76
CA LEU A 117 11.88 13.08 -3.21
C LEU A 117 10.85 14.03 -3.84
N LYS A 118 11.30 14.87 -4.78
CA LYS A 118 10.43 15.86 -5.44
C LYS A 118 9.36 15.25 -6.33
N ASN A 119 9.61 14.08 -6.88
CA ASN A 119 8.72 13.32 -7.74
C ASN A 119 7.76 12.39 -6.98
N ALA A 120 7.99 12.14 -5.69
CA ALA A 120 7.08 11.42 -4.81
C ALA A 120 5.84 12.29 -4.50
N THR A 121 4.96 12.45 -5.48
CA THR A 121 3.81 13.36 -5.41
C THR A 121 2.47 12.66 -5.21
N TRP A 122 2.41 11.34 -5.42
CA TRP A 122 1.18 10.59 -5.22
C TRP A 122 0.91 10.38 -3.73
N LYS A 123 -0.11 11.10 -3.23
CA LYS A 123 -0.41 11.18 -1.79
C LYS A 123 -0.71 9.83 -1.16
N ASP A 124 -1.37 8.93 -1.90
CA ASP A 124 -1.73 7.61 -1.38
C ASP A 124 -0.47 6.75 -1.14
N GLU A 125 0.51 6.78 -2.06
CA GLU A 125 1.78 6.06 -1.89
C GLU A 125 2.63 6.70 -0.78
N ARG A 126 2.60 8.03 -0.64
CA ARG A 126 3.24 8.74 0.48
C ARG A 126 2.62 8.35 1.81
N CYS A 127 1.29 8.28 1.87
CA CYS A 127 0.55 7.78 3.03
C CYS A 127 0.96 6.33 3.36
N ALA A 128 1.04 5.45 2.37
CA ALA A 128 1.51 4.08 2.57
C ALA A 128 2.94 4.04 3.13
N SER A 129 3.84 4.89 2.63
CA SER A 129 5.20 5.01 3.18
C SER A 129 5.20 5.46 4.65
N MET A 130 4.33 6.39 5.02
CA MET A 130 4.20 6.84 6.43
C MET A 130 3.66 5.72 7.33
N ARG A 131 2.68 4.94 6.85
CA ARG A 131 2.17 3.74 7.53
C ARG A 131 3.28 2.71 7.75
N PHE A 132 4.09 2.42 6.72
CA PHE A 132 5.21 1.48 6.83
C PHE A 132 6.32 1.98 7.77
N ILE A 133 6.54 3.30 7.87
CA ILE A 133 7.40 3.90 8.90
C ILE A 133 6.80 3.65 10.29
N ALA A 134 5.49 3.85 10.47
CA ALA A 134 4.80 3.61 11.73
C ALA A 134 4.91 2.13 12.15
N ILE A 135 4.64 1.19 11.24
CA ILE A 135 4.81 -0.26 11.46
C ILE A 135 6.27 -0.58 11.87
N SER A 136 7.24 0.07 11.22
CA SER A 136 8.65 -0.15 11.55
C SER A 136 9.00 0.37 12.96
N TYR A 137 8.40 1.47 13.40
CA TYR A 137 8.54 1.94 14.79
C TYR A 137 7.86 1.00 15.79
N LEU A 138 6.70 0.42 15.45
CA LEU A 138 6.09 -0.65 16.27
C LEU A 138 7.03 -1.86 16.40
N GLY A 139 7.70 -2.25 15.31
CA GLY A 139 8.72 -3.30 15.33
C GLY A 139 9.91 -2.99 16.23
N LEU A 140 10.18 -1.72 16.49
CA LEU A 140 11.19 -1.24 17.44
C LEU A 140 10.63 -0.99 18.87
N ASN A 141 9.36 -1.29 19.12
CA ASN A 141 8.62 -0.96 20.36
C ASN A 141 8.56 0.54 20.67
N ASP A 142 8.66 1.40 19.65
CA ASP A 142 8.55 2.85 19.75
C ASP A 142 7.14 3.31 19.37
N ILE A 143 6.22 3.17 20.31
CA ILE A 143 4.79 3.44 20.10
C ILE A 143 4.53 4.92 19.82
N ASP A 144 5.26 5.82 20.50
CA ASP A 144 5.05 7.26 20.33
C ASP A 144 5.36 7.71 18.91
N ASN A 145 6.46 7.27 18.34
CA ASN A 145 6.81 7.55 16.95
C ASN A 145 5.87 6.84 15.98
N ALA A 146 5.39 5.63 16.27
CA ALA A 146 4.40 4.94 15.44
C ALA A 146 3.10 5.75 15.36
N VAL A 147 2.54 6.17 16.50
CA VAL A 147 1.34 7.00 16.58
C VAL A 147 1.54 8.33 15.85
N TYR A 148 2.71 8.96 16.00
CA TYR A 148 3.05 10.18 15.26
C TYR A 148 2.95 9.96 13.75
N TRP A 149 3.58 8.90 13.21
CA TRP A 149 3.60 8.65 11.78
C TRP A 149 2.24 8.23 11.21
N TYR A 150 1.42 7.51 11.96
CA TYR A 150 0.03 7.25 11.55
C TYR A 150 -0.78 8.55 11.47
N ASN A 151 -0.61 9.48 12.41
CA ASN A 151 -1.27 10.77 12.34
C ASN A 151 -0.80 11.62 11.15
N GLU A 152 0.49 11.56 10.79
CA GLU A 152 0.99 12.20 9.57
C GLU A 152 0.40 11.54 8.30
N ALA A 153 0.24 10.21 8.28
CA ALA A 153 -0.41 9.48 7.18
C ALA A 153 -1.89 9.90 7.00
N ILE A 154 -2.62 10.07 8.11
CA ILE A 154 -4.02 10.56 8.09
C ILE A 154 -4.10 11.98 7.51
N LYS A 155 -3.16 12.85 7.85
CA LYS A 155 -3.11 14.23 7.31
C LYS A 155 -2.74 14.25 5.82
N GLU A 156 -1.81 13.38 5.38
CA GLU A 156 -1.35 13.31 3.99
C GLU A 156 -2.48 12.87 3.05
N ALA A 157 -3.25 11.84 3.44
CA ALA A 157 -4.33 11.26 2.65
C ALA A 157 -5.61 11.03 3.48
N PRO A 158 -6.34 12.10 3.85
CA PRO A 158 -7.52 12.03 4.71
C PRO A 158 -8.71 11.30 4.08
N HIS A 159 -8.61 10.92 2.82
CA HIS A 159 -9.60 10.13 2.08
C HIS A 159 -9.36 8.62 2.17
N LEU A 160 -8.29 8.17 2.84
CA LEU A 160 -7.96 6.75 3.02
C LEU A 160 -8.36 6.28 4.43
N ARG A 161 -8.98 5.10 4.49
CA ARG A 161 -9.35 4.44 5.76
C ARG A 161 -8.15 3.80 6.45
N ASP A 162 -7.20 3.28 5.65
CA ASP A 162 -6.11 2.43 6.10
C ASP A 162 -5.33 2.98 7.32
N PRO A 163 -4.83 4.24 7.34
CA PRO A 163 -4.07 4.72 8.48
C PRO A 163 -4.93 4.88 9.75
N LEU A 164 -6.24 5.11 9.61
CA LEU A 164 -7.17 5.19 10.74
C LEU A 164 -7.40 3.82 11.37
N VAL A 165 -7.61 2.78 10.54
CA VAL A 165 -7.84 1.43 11.03
C VAL A 165 -6.56 0.85 11.65
N GLU A 166 -5.40 1.06 11.02
CA GLU A 166 -4.13 0.64 11.61
C GLU A 166 -3.85 1.33 12.96
N LEU A 167 -4.17 2.62 13.08
CA LEU A 167 -4.03 3.33 14.35
C LEU A 167 -5.03 2.82 15.39
N ALA A 168 -6.26 2.49 14.99
CA ALA A 168 -7.23 1.83 15.88
C ALA A 168 -6.73 0.48 16.39
N LEU A 169 -6.06 -0.32 15.53
CA LEU A 169 -5.44 -1.59 15.93
C LEU A 169 -4.31 -1.39 16.94
N VAL A 170 -3.53 -0.30 16.83
CA VAL A 170 -2.52 0.05 17.85
C VAL A 170 -3.18 0.35 19.19
N TYR A 171 -4.22 1.18 19.20
CA TYR A 171 -4.93 1.52 20.43
C TYR A 171 -5.71 0.33 21.01
N TYR A 172 -6.18 -0.59 20.17
CA TYR A 172 -6.74 -1.87 20.62
C TYR A 172 -5.72 -2.68 21.43
N GLN A 173 -4.47 -2.78 20.96
CA GLN A 173 -3.40 -3.47 21.69
C GLN A 173 -3.01 -2.75 23.00
N LEU A 174 -3.25 -1.45 23.08
CA LEU A 174 -3.02 -0.64 24.28
C LEU A 174 -4.24 -0.61 25.23
N GLU A 175 -5.33 -1.30 24.86
CA GLU A 175 -6.62 -1.29 25.57
C GLU A 175 -7.22 0.13 25.76
N ASP A 176 -6.85 1.08 24.89
CA ASP A 176 -7.46 2.41 24.84
C ASP A 176 -8.72 2.38 23.97
N TRP A 177 -9.79 1.89 24.57
CA TRP A 177 -11.07 1.65 23.89
C TRP A 177 -11.72 2.91 23.35
N GLU A 178 -11.56 4.04 24.03
CA GLU A 178 -12.06 5.33 23.57
C GLU A 178 -11.38 5.77 22.27
N ALA A 179 -10.07 5.59 22.18
CA ALA A 179 -9.32 5.84 20.95
C ALA A 179 -9.71 4.87 19.83
N VAL A 180 -9.94 3.60 20.14
CA VAL A 180 -10.45 2.62 19.15
C VAL A 180 -11.76 3.10 18.55
N ILE A 181 -12.76 3.46 19.40
CA ILE A 181 -14.06 3.97 18.95
C ILE A 181 -13.89 5.22 18.07
N LYS A 182 -13.04 6.14 18.49
CA LYS A 182 -12.77 7.39 17.76
C LYS A 182 -12.26 7.12 16.34
N TYR A 183 -11.23 6.30 16.20
CA TYR A 183 -10.56 6.08 14.91
C TYR A 183 -11.37 5.16 13.98
N CYS A 184 -12.05 4.15 14.53
CA CYS A 184 -12.98 3.31 13.75
C CYS A 184 -14.15 4.13 13.19
N ASN A 185 -14.79 4.96 14.00
CA ASN A 185 -15.86 5.85 13.52
C ASN A 185 -15.36 6.86 12.48
N ALA A 186 -14.15 7.39 12.66
CA ALA A 186 -13.53 8.25 11.65
C ALA A 186 -13.32 7.51 10.32
N ALA A 187 -12.88 6.25 10.36
CA ALA A 187 -12.72 5.42 9.16
C ALA A 187 -14.07 5.16 8.45
N LEU A 188 -15.13 4.83 9.20
CA LEU A 188 -16.45 4.59 8.62
C LEU A 188 -17.06 5.83 7.94
N ASN A 189 -16.70 7.03 8.38
CA ASN A 189 -17.15 8.29 7.75
C ASN A 189 -16.47 8.56 6.39
N ILE A 190 -15.42 7.82 6.04
CA ILE A 190 -14.77 7.93 4.73
C ILE A 190 -15.52 7.05 3.73
N PRO A 191 -15.99 7.61 2.60
CA PRO A 191 -16.64 6.82 1.55
C PRO A 191 -15.70 5.73 1.01
N ILE A 192 -16.28 4.58 0.65
CA ILE A 192 -15.53 3.53 -0.04
C ILE A 192 -15.30 3.98 -1.48
N ASN A 193 -14.07 4.37 -1.77
CA ASN A 193 -13.61 4.70 -3.12
C ASN A 193 -13.00 3.48 -3.82
N ALA A 194 -12.63 3.66 -5.10
CA ALA A 194 -11.89 2.63 -5.83
C ALA A 194 -10.59 2.29 -5.08
N LYS A 195 -10.40 1.00 -4.80
CA LYS A 195 -9.20 0.51 -4.12
C LYS A 195 -8.01 0.54 -5.06
N THR A 196 -6.83 0.69 -4.48
CA THR A 196 -5.55 0.60 -5.17
C THR A 196 -4.71 -0.50 -4.53
N TYR A 197 -3.56 -0.82 -5.11
CA TYR A 197 -2.67 -1.87 -4.61
C TYR A 197 -2.05 -1.59 -3.23
N ILE A 198 -2.21 -0.38 -2.69
CA ILE A 198 -1.70 0.02 -1.37
C ILE A 198 -2.74 -0.09 -0.27
N ASN A 199 -4.00 -0.37 -0.60
CA ASN A 199 -5.06 -0.52 0.38
C ASN A 199 -4.99 -1.89 1.07
N GLU A 200 -5.30 -1.91 2.35
CA GLU A 200 -5.35 -3.12 3.15
C GLU A 200 -6.78 -3.66 3.24
N VAL A 201 -6.93 -4.97 3.17
CA VAL A 201 -8.25 -5.62 3.17
C VAL A 201 -9.03 -5.30 4.44
N PHE A 202 -8.39 -5.35 5.60
CA PHE A 202 -8.99 -5.11 6.91
C PHE A 202 -9.55 -3.67 7.09
N SER A 203 -9.25 -2.75 6.17
CA SER A 203 -9.83 -1.42 6.16
C SER A 203 -11.21 -1.36 5.50
N PHE A 204 -11.67 -2.49 4.93
CA PHE A 204 -12.88 -2.57 4.11
C PHE A 204 -13.72 -3.83 4.37
N ASP A 205 -13.28 -4.71 5.25
CA ASP A 205 -13.99 -5.89 5.74
C ASP A 205 -14.59 -5.64 7.14
N GLU A 206 -15.00 -6.69 7.83
CA GLU A 206 -15.67 -6.65 9.14
C GLU A 206 -14.74 -6.22 10.30
N THR A 207 -13.44 -6.03 10.06
CA THR A 207 -12.47 -5.69 11.13
C THR A 207 -12.87 -4.43 11.90
N ILE A 208 -13.42 -3.40 11.21
CA ILE A 208 -13.83 -2.16 11.88
C ILE A 208 -15.00 -2.42 12.83
N ASP A 209 -15.99 -3.22 12.40
CA ASP A 209 -17.17 -3.55 13.19
C ASP A 209 -16.79 -4.42 14.39
N ASP A 210 -15.87 -5.37 14.23
CA ASP A 210 -15.34 -6.20 15.31
C ASP A 210 -14.61 -5.35 16.35
N LEU A 211 -13.75 -4.43 15.93
CA LEU A 211 -13.05 -3.50 16.82
C LEU A 211 -14.03 -2.62 17.61
N LEU A 212 -15.06 -2.08 16.94
CA LEU A 212 -16.10 -1.28 17.59
C LEU A 212 -16.91 -2.09 18.59
N SER A 213 -17.31 -3.32 18.23
CA SER A 213 -18.06 -4.21 19.11
C SER A 213 -17.30 -4.47 20.40
N LEU A 214 -16.01 -4.81 20.29
CA LEU A 214 -15.15 -5.06 21.45
C LEU A 214 -14.92 -3.79 22.28
N ALA A 215 -14.72 -2.65 21.62
CA ALA A 215 -14.49 -1.40 22.32
C ALA A 215 -15.74 -0.90 23.07
N TYR A 216 -16.93 -1.00 22.47
CA TYR A 216 -18.19 -0.67 23.16
C TYR A 216 -18.46 -1.59 24.32
N TYR A 217 -18.24 -2.90 24.18
CA TYR A 217 -18.36 -3.85 25.29
C TYR A 217 -17.47 -3.45 26.47
N ASN A 218 -16.22 -3.08 26.23
CA ASN A 218 -15.26 -2.74 27.29
C ASN A 218 -15.51 -1.33 27.90
N THR A 219 -16.18 -0.44 27.20
CA THR A 219 -16.58 0.89 27.72
C THR A 219 -17.96 0.87 28.39
N GLY A 220 -18.68 -0.25 28.33
CA GLY A 220 -20.01 -0.39 28.95
C GLY A 220 -21.13 0.29 28.15
N ASN A 221 -20.93 0.51 26.86
CA ASN A 221 -21.91 1.07 25.94
C ASN A 221 -22.63 0.00 25.11
#